data_6366fa4f54aee323e07f997f30466b07
#
_entry.id   6366fa4f54aee323e07f997f30466b07
#
_cell.length_a   1.000
_cell.length_b   1.000
_cell.length_c   1.000
_cell.angle_alpha   90.00
_cell.angle_beta   90.00
_cell.angle_gamma   90.00
#
_symmetry.space_group_name_H-M   'P 1'
#
loop_
_entity.id
_entity.type
_entity.pdbx_description
1 polymer ?
#
loop_
_entity_poly.entity_id
_entity_poly.type
_entity_poly.pdbx_seq_one_letter_code
_entity_poly.pdbx_strand_id
1 'polypeptide(L)'
;MKKLFFGTILLMLAIAVPIPTMAQVSINIQFPLPPPIPFPAPPEVIAMPETSGVYVVPDIDVDLFFWNGFWWRLWEGRWYRSAYYDRDWVYYNTVPGFYFTIDPHWRYYYRNHIWYGHRWDYRPIPYERLHQNWKSWQANRYWGGQKTWGVQGYPPRTQAHTQVLKQQRQQEYQQRPEVQKHQQYLQQQGQQQKPQGKPGKGEEQHTK
;
A
#
# COMPACT_ATOMS: atom_id res chain seq x y z
N MET A 1 11.58 43.92 -70.69
CA MET A 1 10.53 43.84 -69.63
C MET A 1 11.12 43.12 -68.46
N LYS A 2 11.59 43.87 -67.46
CA LYS A 2 12.26 43.28 -66.24
C LYS A 2 11.23 43.19 -65.12
N LYS A 3 10.87 41.99 -64.66
CA LYS A 3 9.99 41.81 -63.53
C LYS A 3 10.86 41.71 -62.24
N LEU A 4 10.73 42.73 -61.39
CA LEU A 4 11.32 42.78 -60.06
C LEU A 4 10.48 41.86 -59.12
N PHE A 5 11.11 40.82 -58.56
CA PHE A 5 10.57 40.04 -57.45
C PHE A 5 10.99 40.68 -56.12
N PHE A 6 10.00 41.29 -55.44
CA PHE A 6 10.20 41.69 -54.02
C PHE A 6 10.00 40.47 -53.15
N GLY A 7 11.09 39.96 -52.60
CA GLY A 7 11.05 38.92 -51.58
C GLY A 7 10.81 39.55 -50.22
N THR A 8 9.66 39.32 -49.64
CA THR A 8 9.31 39.73 -48.28
C THR A 8 9.93 38.74 -47.30
N ILE A 9 11.02 39.14 -46.60
CA ILE A 9 11.60 38.35 -45.50
C ILE A 9 10.73 38.58 -44.26
N LEU A 10 9.91 37.60 -43.93
CA LEU A 10 9.13 37.55 -42.67
C LEU A 10 10.11 37.12 -41.52
N LEU A 11 10.57 38.07 -40.76
CA LEU A 11 11.39 37.81 -39.57
C LEU A 11 10.47 37.29 -38.43
N MET A 12 10.41 35.98 -38.25
CA MET A 12 9.75 35.38 -37.07
C MET A 12 10.58 35.62 -35.82
N LEU A 13 10.20 36.57 -35.00
CA LEU A 13 10.73 36.78 -33.66
C LEU A 13 10.19 35.71 -32.74
N ALA A 14 10.98 34.64 -32.50
CA ALA A 14 10.64 33.61 -31.50
C ALA A 14 10.79 34.20 -30.10
N ILE A 15 9.68 34.56 -29.47
CA ILE A 15 9.65 34.94 -28.06
C ILE A 15 9.84 33.66 -27.25
N ALA A 16 11.07 33.41 -26.74
CA ALA A 16 11.34 32.36 -25.79
C ALA A 16 10.73 32.76 -24.44
N VAL A 17 9.52 32.26 -24.17
CA VAL A 17 8.92 32.36 -22.85
C VAL A 17 9.67 31.36 -21.94
N PRO A 18 10.32 31.80 -20.84
CA PRO A 18 10.91 30.87 -19.91
C PRO A 18 9.81 30.05 -19.26
N ILE A 19 9.71 28.79 -19.61
CA ILE A 19 8.83 27.83 -18.92
C ILE A 19 9.43 27.69 -17.49
N PRO A 20 8.67 28.01 -16.42
CA PRO A 20 9.14 27.74 -15.09
C PRO A 20 9.34 26.23 -14.94
N THR A 21 10.56 25.76 -14.95
CA THR A 21 10.88 24.41 -14.54
C THR A 21 10.49 24.30 -13.08
N MET A 22 9.35 23.70 -12.82
CA MET A 22 8.96 23.23 -11.49
C MET A 22 10.05 22.24 -11.07
N ALA A 23 11.02 22.71 -10.29
CA ALA A 23 11.95 21.82 -9.62
C ALA A 23 11.11 20.90 -8.74
N GLN A 24 10.94 19.68 -9.21
CA GLN A 24 10.26 18.63 -8.46
C GLN A 24 11.21 18.28 -7.31
N VAL A 25 10.99 18.89 -6.15
CA VAL A 25 11.71 18.55 -4.93
C VAL A 25 11.28 17.14 -4.56
N SER A 26 12.05 16.16 -5.01
CA SER A 26 11.90 14.77 -4.59
C SER A 26 12.35 14.68 -3.14
N ILE A 27 11.37 14.68 -2.22
CA ILE A 27 11.64 14.47 -0.82
C ILE A 27 11.96 12.99 -0.64
N ASN A 28 13.22 12.70 -0.48
CA ASN A 28 13.67 11.36 -0.14
C ASN A 28 13.52 11.16 1.37
N ILE A 29 12.28 10.93 1.84
CA ILE A 29 12.03 10.57 3.23
C ILE A 29 12.54 9.14 3.40
N GLN A 30 13.70 9.00 3.97
CA GLN A 30 14.31 7.71 4.24
C GLN A 30 13.74 7.17 5.56
N PHE A 31 12.71 6.34 5.47
CA PHE A 31 12.21 5.61 6.63
C PHE A 31 13.14 4.44 6.97
N PRO A 32 13.36 4.16 8.27
CA PRO A 32 14.08 2.96 8.67
C PRO A 32 13.36 1.73 8.13
N LEU A 33 14.14 0.74 7.67
CA LEU A 33 13.59 -0.52 7.20
C LEU A 33 13.21 -1.41 8.38
N PRO A 34 12.17 -2.24 8.24
CA PRO A 34 11.82 -3.21 9.26
C PRO A 34 12.97 -4.20 9.49
N PRO A 35 13.21 -4.60 10.74
CA PRO A 35 14.25 -5.57 11.05
C PRO A 35 13.99 -6.90 10.32
N PRO A 36 15.02 -7.67 9.95
CA PRO A 36 14.84 -8.94 9.31
C PRO A 36 14.06 -9.91 10.22
N ILE A 37 13.25 -10.77 9.59
CA ILE A 37 12.60 -11.89 10.28
C ILE A 37 13.44 -13.11 9.97
N PRO A 38 14.04 -13.76 10.99
CA PRO A 38 14.81 -14.98 10.76
C PRO A 38 13.87 -16.14 10.42
N PHE A 39 14.08 -16.74 9.26
CA PHE A 39 13.38 -17.96 8.84
C PHE A 39 14.42 -19.07 8.66
N PRO A 40 14.28 -20.21 9.37
CA PRO A 40 15.15 -21.37 9.14
C PRO A 40 14.92 -22.05 7.79
N ALA A 41 13.73 -21.87 7.21
CA ALA A 41 13.31 -22.33 5.88
C ALA A 41 12.28 -21.36 5.30
N PRO A 42 12.01 -21.40 3.99
CA PRO A 42 10.92 -20.60 3.41
C PRO A 42 9.59 -20.83 4.15
N PRO A 43 8.87 -19.76 4.52
CA PRO A 43 7.70 -19.89 5.39
C PRO A 43 6.53 -20.57 4.66
N GLU A 44 5.79 -21.37 5.39
CA GLU A 44 4.46 -21.80 4.97
C GLU A 44 3.43 -20.71 5.28
N VAL A 45 2.40 -20.65 4.45
CA VAL A 45 1.30 -19.71 4.63
C VAL A 45 -0.05 -20.42 4.71
N ILE A 46 -1.05 -19.74 5.24
CA ILE A 46 -2.45 -20.18 5.16
C ILE A 46 -3.27 -19.15 4.38
N ALA A 47 -4.30 -19.63 3.66
CA ALA A 47 -5.24 -18.75 2.99
C ALA A 47 -6.20 -18.13 4.00
N MET A 48 -6.33 -16.79 3.99
CA MET A 48 -7.19 -16.07 4.92
C MET A 48 -8.66 -16.16 4.49
N PRO A 49 -9.56 -16.63 5.37
CA PRO A 49 -10.98 -16.68 5.08
C PRO A 49 -11.54 -15.31 4.69
N GLU A 50 -12.55 -15.32 3.81
CA GLU A 50 -13.30 -14.16 3.35
C GLU A 50 -12.47 -13.09 2.64
N THR A 51 -11.25 -13.43 2.23
CA THR A 51 -10.39 -12.54 1.45
C THR A 51 -10.24 -13.02 0.00
N SER A 52 -9.86 -12.09 -0.88
CA SER A 52 -9.55 -12.40 -2.26
C SER A 52 -8.04 -12.66 -2.42
N GLY A 53 -7.63 -13.91 -2.10
CA GLY A 53 -6.24 -14.35 -2.31
C GLY A 53 -5.23 -13.69 -1.37
N VAL A 54 -5.59 -13.45 -0.12
CA VAL A 54 -4.65 -13.05 0.93
C VAL A 54 -4.16 -14.28 1.67
N TYR A 55 -2.86 -14.35 1.86
CA TYR A 55 -2.20 -15.42 2.62
C TYR A 55 -1.41 -14.80 3.76
N VAL A 56 -1.25 -15.54 4.86
CA VAL A 56 -0.50 -15.07 6.02
C VAL A 56 0.45 -16.15 6.51
N VAL A 57 1.60 -15.74 7.06
CA VAL A 57 2.49 -16.63 7.82
C VAL A 57 1.96 -16.70 9.25
N PRO A 58 1.44 -17.84 9.70
CA PRO A 58 0.68 -17.88 10.97
C PRO A 58 1.56 -17.96 12.22
N ASP A 59 2.73 -18.59 12.13
CA ASP A 59 3.54 -19.01 13.30
C ASP A 59 4.66 -18.02 13.65
N ILE A 60 4.45 -16.73 13.35
CA ILE A 60 5.37 -15.65 13.72
C ILE A 60 4.61 -14.53 14.42
N ASP A 61 5.28 -13.77 15.28
CA ASP A 61 4.65 -12.69 16.07
C ASP A 61 4.40 -11.40 15.27
N VAL A 62 4.90 -11.33 14.04
CA VAL A 62 4.69 -10.18 13.16
C VAL A 62 3.64 -10.48 12.09
N ASP A 63 2.92 -9.46 11.65
CA ASP A 63 1.98 -9.58 10.55
C ASP A 63 2.74 -9.56 9.22
N LEU A 64 2.91 -10.76 8.64
CA LEU A 64 3.52 -10.98 7.34
C LEU A 64 2.49 -11.60 6.40
N PHE A 65 2.10 -10.84 5.39
CA PHE A 65 1.08 -11.24 4.42
C PHE A 65 1.69 -11.42 3.03
N PHE A 66 1.10 -12.31 2.24
CA PHE A 66 1.32 -12.36 0.80
C PHE A 66 0.03 -12.01 0.07
N TRP A 67 0.09 -11.02 -0.81
CA TRP A 67 -1.04 -10.61 -1.62
C TRP A 67 -0.58 -10.01 -2.95
N ASN A 68 -1.24 -10.42 -4.03
CA ASN A 68 -1.03 -9.91 -5.37
C ASN A 68 0.45 -9.93 -5.83
N GLY A 69 1.16 -11.02 -5.48
CA GLY A 69 2.55 -11.24 -5.89
C GLY A 69 3.60 -10.57 -5.02
N PHE A 70 3.20 -9.88 -3.96
CA PHE A 70 4.10 -9.22 -3.03
C PHE A 70 3.89 -9.71 -1.60
N TRP A 71 4.98 -9.64 -0.83
CA TRP A 71 4.97 -9.75 0.60
C TRP A 71 4.73 -8.38 1.21
N TRP A 72 3.96 -8.34 2.30
CA TRP A 72 3.52 -7.13 2.95
C TRP A 72 3.72 -7.23 4.45
N ARG A 73 4.26 -6.16 5.04
CA ARG A 73 4.53 -6.08 6.47
C ARG A 73 4.14 -4.72 7.02
N LEU A 74 3.42 -4.74 8.14
CA LEU A 74 3.18 -3.54 8.95
C LEU A 74 4.26 -3.47 10.03
N TRP A 75 5.00 -2.37 10.10
CA TRP A 75 6.00 -2.13 11.11
C TRP A 75 6.02 -0.65 11.50
N GLU A 76 5.93 -0.36 12.81
CA GLU A 76 5.85 1.00 13.37
C GLU A 76 4.83 1.91 12.67
N GLY A 77 3.63 1.40 12.39
CA GLY A 77 2.56 2.13 11.73
C GLY A 77 2.78 2.39 10.23
N ARG A 78 3.82 1.80 9.65
CA ARG A 78 4.19 1.96 8.23
C ARG A 78 4.06 0.66 7.48
N TRP A 79 3.60 0.74 6.25
CA TRP A 79 3.52 -0.41 5.37
C TRP A 79 4.79 -0.55 4.53
N TYR A 80 5.22 -1.79 4.41
CA TYR A 80 6.33 -2.18 3.55
C TYR A 80 5.90 -3.32 2.65
N ARG A 81 6.45 -3.35 1.44
CA ARG A 81 6.26 -4.47 0.52
C ARG A 81 7.59 -4.94 -0.04
N SER A 82 7.65 -6.22 -0.42
CA SER A 82 8.79 -6.82 -1.10
C SER A 82 8.34 -7.92 -2.04
N ALA A 83 9.17 -8.25 -3.02
CA ALA A 83 9.05 -9.50 -3.79
C ALA A 83 9.50 -10.72 -2.99
N TYR A 84 10.22 -10.52 -1.88
CA TYR A 84 10.78 -11.56 -1.01
C TYR A 84 10.18 -11.47 0.40
N TYR A 85 10.08 -12.60 1.09
CA TYR A 85 9.50 -12.66 2.44
C TYR A 85 10.45 -12.14 3.54
N ASP A 86 11.74 -12.08 3.27
CA ASP A 86 12.82 -11.84 4.25
C ASP A 86 13.66 -10.58 4.01
N ARG A 87 13.61 -9.99 2.82
CA ARG A 87 14.52 -8.90 2.41
C ARG A 87 13.89 -7.93 1.42
N ASP A 88 14.67 -6.90 1.02
CA ASP A 88 14.35 -5.91 -0.02
C ASP A 88 13.03 -5.17 0.24
N TRP A 89 12.78 -4.86 1.50
CA TRP A 89 11.58 -4.14 1.91
C TRP A 89 11.60 -2.71 1.42
N VAL A 90 10.54 -2.30 0.75
CA VAL A 90 10.34 -0.94 0.26
C VAL A 90 9.12 -0.33 0.97
N TYR A 91 9.29 0.89 1.47
CA TYR A 91 8.19 1.64 2.08
C TYR A 91 7.03 1.82 1.09
N TYR A 92 5.82 1.64 1.61
CA TYR A 92 4.58 1.83 0.88
C TYR A 92 3.73 2.86 1.60
N ASN A 93 3.43 3.96 0.92
CA ASN A 93 2.87 5.17 1.53
C ASN A 93 1.37 5.10 1.85
N THR A 94 0.69 4.02 1.50
CA THR A 94 -0.73 3.84 1.76
C THR A 94 -1.00 2.49 2.43
N VAL A 95 -2.22 2.32 2.97
CA VAL A 95 -2.63 1.03 3.51
C VAL A 95 -3.00 0.11 2.36
N PRO A 96 -2.45 -1.12 2.28
CA PRO A 96 -2.82 -2.07 1.24
C PRO A 96 -4.32 -2.38 1.28
N GLY A 97 -4.97 -2.38 0.12
CA GLY A 97 -6.42 -2.52 0.02
C GLY A 97 -7.01 -3.80 0.61
N PHE A 98 -6.19 -4.86 0.72
CA PHE A 98 -6.58 -6.12 1.31
C PHE A 98 -6.70 -6.06 2.85
N TYR A 99 -5.93 -5.18 3.52
CA TYR A 99 -5.75 -5.23 4.97
C TYR A 99 -7.06 -5.12 5.74
N PHE A 100 -7.95 -4.24 5.33
CA PHE A 100 -9.26 -4.07 5.98
C PHE A 100 -10.25 -5.22 5.68
N THR A 101 -9.88 -6.17 4.82
CA THR A 101 -10.68 -7.39 4.60
C THR A 101 -10.30 -8.51 5.57
N ILE A 102 -9.13 -8.43 6.21
CA ILE A 102 -8.66 -9.41 7.18
C ILE A 102 -9.34 -9.16 8.52
N ASP A 103 -9.81 -10.24 9.16
CA ASP A 103 -10.32 -10.16 10.52
C ASP A 103 -9.18 -9.93 11.50
N PRO A 104 -9.24 -8.91 12.38
CA PRO A 104 -8.15 -8.62 13.34
C PRO A 104 -7.96 -9.73 14.37
N HIS A 105 -8.97 -10.57 14.61
CA HIS A 105 -8.90 -11.71 15.53
C HIS A 105 -8.44 -13.01 14.85
N TRP A 106 -7.96 -12.96 13.62
CA TRP A 106 -7.58 -14.15 12.85
C TRP A 106 -6.60 -15.07 13.58
N ARG A 107 -5.66 -14.52 14.39
CA ARG A 107 -4.70 -15.31 15.17
C ARG A 107 -5.37 -16.12 16.27
N TYR A 108 -6.41 -15.55 16.89
CA TYR A 108 -7.23 -16.29 17.85
C TYR A 108 -7.95 -17.43 17.16
N TYR A 109 -8.55 -17.18 16.02
CA TYR A 109 -9.24 -18.20 15.24
C TYR A 109 -8.30 -19.29 14.73
N TYR A 110 -7.11 -18.91 14.28
CA TYR A 110 -6.06 -19.84 13.87
C TYR A 110 -5.66 -20.78 15.00
N ARG A 111 -5.31 -20.24 16.16
CA ARG A 111 -4.85 -21.02 17.32
C ARG A 111 -5.92 -21.98 17.86
N ASN A 112 -7.19 -21.64 17.73
CA ASN A 112 -8.31 -22.44 18.23
C ASN A 112 -8.93 -23.34 17.15
N HIS A 113 -8.42 -23.33 15.92
CA HIS A 113 -8.98 -24.08 14.79
C HIS A 113 -10.46 -23.78 14.53
N ILE A 114 -10.90 -22.56 14.77
CA ILE A 114 -12.28 -22.10 14.55
C ILE A 114 -12.29 -20.82 13.72
N TRP A 115 -13.39 -20.58 13.00
CA TRP A 115 -13.68 -19.32 12.34
C TRP A 115 -15.13 -18.96 12.59
N TYR A 116 -15.39 -17.97 13.42
CA TYR A 116 -16.75 -17.60 13.87
C TYR A 116 -17.59 -18.77 14.35
N GLY A 117 -17.01 -19.65 15.16
CA GLY A 117 -17.68 -20.85 15.70
C GLY A 117 -17.68 -22.06 14.78
N HIS A 118 -17.24 -21.93 13.55
CA HIS A 118 -17.12 -23.02 12.59
C HIS A 118 -15.72 -23.62 12.63
N ARG A 119 -15.61 -24.94 12.49
CA ARG A 119 -14.30 -25.62 12.43
C ARG A 119 -13.50 -25.13 11.22
N TRP A 120 -12.28 -24.67 11.46
CA TRP A 120 -11.38 -24.21 10.43
C TRP A 120 -10.23 -25.20 10.23
N ASP A 121 -10.35 -26.03 9.21
CA ASP A 121 -9.34 -26.98 8.77
C ASP A 121 -8.42 -26.31 7.73
N TYR A 122 -7.69 -25.30 8.18
CA TYR A 122 -6.69 -24.66 7.31
C TYR A 122 -5.60 -25.66 6.93
N ARG A 123 -5.04 -25.50 5.72
CA ARG A 123 -3.92 -26.29 5.24
C ARG A 123 -2.72 -25.38 5.01
N PRO A 124 -1.57 -25.65 5.64
CA PRO A 124 -0.34 -24.97 5.31
C PRO A 124 -0.01 -25.12 3.82
N ILE A 125 0.43 -24.07 3.23
CA ILE A 125 0.79 -23.97 1.82
C ILE A 125 2.27 -23.65 1.75
N PRO A 126 3.12 -24.57 1.25
CA PRO A 126 4.54 -24.31 1.07
C PRO A 126 4.79 -23.12 0.14
N TYR A 127 5.88 -22.40 0.38
CA TYR A 127 6.30 -21.21 -0.36
C TYR A 127 6.30 -21.42 -1.88
N GLU A 128 6.91 -22.50 -2.37
CA GLU A 128 7.00 -22.80 -3.80
C GLU A 128 5.61 -23.01 -4.43
N ARG A 129 4.74 -23.71 -3.72
CA ARG A 129 3.36 -23.95 -4.15
C ARG A 129 2.56 -22.64 -4.21
N LEU A 130 2.75 -21.74 -3.24
CA LEU A 130 2.16 -20.41 -3.27
C LEU A 130 2.62 -19.65 -4.52
N HIS A 131 3.93 -19.55 -4.74
CA HIS A 131 4.51 -18.81 -5.86
C HIS A 131 4.06 -19.32 -7.24
N GLN A 132 3.93 -20.62 -7.41
CA GLN A 132 3.48 -21.22 -8.66
C GLN A 132 2.00 -20.98 -8.95
N ASN A 133 1.16 -20.90 -7.90
CA ASN A 133 -0.29 -21.01 -8.07
C ASN A 133 -1.10 -19.76 -7.71
N TRP A 134 -0.54 -18.80 -6.98
CA TRP A 134 -1.32 -17.68 -6.43
C TRP A 134 -2.15 -16.91 -7.48
N LYS A 135 -1.60 -16.69 -8.69
CA LYS A 135 -2.31 -16.01 -9.78
C LYS A 135 -3.54 -16.78 -10.23
N SER A 136 -3.37 -18.09 -10.45
CA SER A 136 -4.46 -18.98 -10.84
C SER A 136 -5.52 -19.09 -9.75
N TRP A 137 -5.08 -19.25 -8.49
CA TRP A 137 -6.01 -19.31 -7.35
C TRP A 137 -6.82 -18.03 -7.16
N GLN A 138 -6.18 -16.88 -7.37
CA GLN A 138 -6.86 -15.58 -7.29
C GLN A 138 -7.87 -15.41 -8.43
N ALA A 139 -7.46 -15.69 -9.68
CA ALA A 139 -8.32 -15.58 -10.86
C ALA A 139 -9.55 -16.49 -10.76
N ASN A 140 -9.38 -17.70 -10.28
CA ASN A 140 -10.44 -18.71 -10.17
C ASN A 140 -11.18 -18.68 -8.83
N ARG A 141 -10.89 -17.75 -7.94
CA ARG A 141 -11.46 -17.67 -6.56
C ARG A 141 -11.38 -19.02 -5.83
N TYR A 142 -10.27 -19.74 -6.03
CA TYR A 142 -10.10 -21.14 -5.63
C TYR A 142 -10.45 -21.39 -4.17
N TRP A 143 -9.89 -20.58 -3.26
CA TRP A 143 -10.10 -20.77 -1.83
C TRP A 143 -11.52 -20.44 -1.36
N GLY A 144 -12.13 -19.40 -1.92
CA GLY A 144 -13.50 -19.01 -1.59
C GLY A 144 -14.55 -19.91 -2.22
N GLY A 145 -14.37 -20.25 -3.51
CA GLY A 145 -15.36 -20.98 -4.28
C GLY A 145 -15.44 -22.48 -3.97
N GLN A 146 -14.28 -23.15 -3.94
CA GLN A 146 -14.24 -24.61 -3.86
C GLN A 146 -13.97 -25.17 -2.47
N LYS A 147 -13.30 -24.41 -1.62
CA LYS A 147 -12.77 -24.91 -0.34
C LYS A 147 -13.25 -24.13 0.87
N THR A 148 -14.02 -23.08 0.69
CA THR A 148 -14.45 -22.18 1.79
C THR A 148 -13.30 -21.84 2.74
N TRP A 149 -12.09 -21.65 2.19
CA TRP A 149 -10.84 -21.45 2.95
C TRP A 149 -10.52 -22.54 3.98
N GLY A 150 -11.16 -23.71 3.89
CA GLY A 150 -11.10 -24.78 4.88
C GLY A 150 -12.07 -24.63 6.06
N VAL A 151 -12.97 -23.65 6.02
CA VAL A 151 -13.99 -23.46 7.07
C VAL A 151 -15.21 -24.32 6.74
N GLN A 152 -15.57 -25.24 7.67
CA GLN A 152 -16.66 -26.17 7.48
C GLN A 152 -18.02 -25.52 7.76
N GLY A 153 -18.97 -25.67 6.81
CA GLY A 153 -20.35 -25.21 6.99
C GLY A 153 -20.49 -23.69 7.22
N TYR A 154 -19.49 -22.91 6.84
CA TYR A 154 -19.50 -21.46 7.01
C TYR A 154 -20.21 -20.78 5.85
N PRO A 155 -21.33 -20.06 6.09
CA PRO A 155 -21.97 -19.27 5.06
C PRO A 155 -21.16 -17.98 4.83
N PRO A 156 -20.72 -17.69 3.59
CA PRO A 156 -20.03 -16.44 3.29
C PRO A 156 -20.88 -15.23 3.71
N ARG A 157 -20.22 -14.20 4.22
CA ARG A 157 -20.90 -12.95 4.58
C ARG A 157 -21.49 -12.26 3.35
N THR A 158 -22.58 -11.55 3.58
CA THR A 158 -23.14 -10.67 2.55
C THR A 158 -22.17 -9.53 2.24
N GLN A 159 -22.24 -8.97 1.02
CA GLN A 159 -21.43 -7.82 0.64
C GLN A 159 -21.66 -6.62 1.57
N ALA A 160 -22.92 -6.37 1.96
CA ALA A 160 -23.26 -5.29 2.89
C ALA A 160 -22.54 -5.45 4.24
N HIS A 161 -22.57 -6.64 4.83
CA HIS A 161 -21.87 -6.91 6.09
C HIS A 161 -20.35 -6.76 5.94
N THR A 162 -19.79 -7.25 4.84
CA THR A 162 -18.35 -7.09 4.55
C THR A 162 -17.93 -5.61 4.46
N GLN A 163 -18.78 -4.75 3.87
CA GLN A 163 -18.50 -3.31 3.80
C GLN A 163 -18.53 -2.64 5.18
N VAL A 164 -19.51 -2.97 6.00
CA VAL A 164 -19.59 -2.44 7.39
C VAL A 164 -18.34 -2.80 8.18
N LEU A 165 -17.93 -4.07 8.15
CA LEU A 165 -16.73 -4.54 8.85
C LEU A 165 -15.46 -3.86 8.31
N LYS A 166 -15.37 -3.66 7.00
CA LYS A 166 -14.24 -2.95 6.40
C LYS A 166 -14.14 -1.51 6.90
N GLN A 167 -15.26 -0.78 6.96
CA GLN A 167 -15.29 0.58 7.49
C GLN A 167 -14.91 0.63 8.98
N GLN A 168 -15.44 -0.28 9.78
CA GLN A 168 -15.09 -0.38 11.20
C GLN A 168 -13.59 -0.62 11.39
N ARG A 169 -13.00 -1.59 10.68
CA ARG A 169 -11.55 -1.88 10.74
C ARG A 169 -10.70 -0.72 10.27
N GLN A 170 -11.19 0.05 9.29
CA GLN A 170 -10.51 1.26 8.83
C GLN A 170 -10.48 2.34 9.92
N GLN A 171 -11.57 2.52 10.65
CA GLN A 171 -11.63 3.45 11.79
C GLN A 171 -10.71 3.02 12.93
N GLU A 172 -10.77 1.73 13.30
CA GLU A 172 -9.89 1.15 14.33
C GLU A 172 -8.40 1.30 13.99
N TYR A 173 -8.04 1.07 12.70
CA TYR A 173 -6.68 1.26 12.22
C TYR A 173 -6.20 2.71 12.39
N GLN A 174 -7.03 3.69 12.06
CA GLN A 174 -6.69 5.11 12.19
C GLN A 174 -6.48 5.54 13.65
N GLN A 175 -7.06 4.82 14.61
CA GLN A 175 -6.94 5.10 16.04
C GLN A 175 -5.68 4.48 16.67
N ARG A 176 -4.94 3.64 15.96
CA ARG A 176 -3.71 3.01 16.48
C ARG A 176 -2.64 4.06 16.76
N PRO A 177 -2.00 4.04 17.95
CA PRO A 177 -1.00 5.06 18.33
C PRO A 177 0.16 5.16 17.34
N GLU A 178 0.66 4.03 16.84
CA GLU A 178 1.75 3.99 15.86
C GLU A 178 1.35 4.63 14.51
N VAL A 179 0.10 4.46 14.09
CA VAL A 179 -0.43 5.05 12.86
C VAL A 179 -0.57 6.56 13.02
N GLN A 180 -1.12 7.02 14.14
CA GLN A 180 -1.25 8.43 14.46
C GLN A 180 0.11 9.12 14.55
N LYS A 181 1.09 8.50 15.22
CA LYS A 181 2.46 9.00 15.30
C LYS A 181 3.09 9.15 13.91
N HIS A 182 2.89 8.17 13.05
CA HIS A 182 3.39 8.24 11.68
C HIS A 182 2.72 9.36 10.88
N GLN A 183 1.41 9.53 10.99
CA GLN A 183 0.69 10.62 10.33
C GLN A 183 1.14 12.00 10.81
N GLN A 184 1.34 12.19 12.12
CA GLN A 184 1.89 13.43 12.69
C GLN A 184 3.29 13.73 12.14
N TYR A 185 4.14 12.72 12.05
CA TYR A 185 5.47 12.87 11.44
C TYR A 185 5.38 13.37 9.99
N LEU A 186 4.53 12.78 9.16
CA LEU A 186 4.34 13.22 7.78
C LEU A 186 3.82 14.65 7.68
N GLN A 187 2.89 15.06 8.55
CA GLN A 187 2.36 16.42 8.59
C GLN A 187 3.45 17.45 8.96
N GLN A 188 4.29 17.16 9.94
CA GLN A 188 5.40 18.01 10.33
C GLN A 188 6.41 18.20 9.19
N GLN A 189 6.75 17.13 8.49
CA GLN A 189 7.64 17.18 7.32
C GLN A 189 7.04 18.04 6.19
N GLY A 190 5.75 17.90 5.93
CA GLY A 190 5.04 18.70 4.92
C GLY A 190 4.98 20.20 5.24
N GLN A 191 4.95 20.58 6.52
CA GLN A 191 4.95 21.99 6.95
C GLN A 191 6.32 22.64 6.83
N GLN A 192 7.41 21.91 7.12
CA GLN A 192 8.77 22.41 7.01
C GLN A 192 9.19 22.73 5.57
N GLN A 193 8.45 22.25 4.61
CA GLN A 193 8.78 22.37 3.18
C GLN A 193 7.94 23.40 2.43
N LYS A 194 7.04 24.11 3.10
CA LYS A 194 6.39 25.28 2.49
C LYS A 194 7.44 26.38 2.29
N PRO A 195 7.64 26.88 1.02
CA PRO A 195 8.54 28.00 0.78
C PRO A 195 8.11 29.19 1.67
N GLN A 196 9.02 29.70 2.49
CA GLN A 196 8.81 30.99 3.15
C GLN A 196 8.64 32.03 2.03
N GLY A 197 7.41 32.56 1.90
CA GLY A 197 7.12 33.64 0.95
C GLY A 197 8.10 34.79 1.18
N LYS A 198 8.82 35.21 0.15
CA LYS A 198 9.64 36.42 0.19
C LYS A 198 8.78 37.57 0.69
N PRO A 199 9.25 38.38 1.67
CA PRO A 199 8.55 39.61 2.04
C PRO A 199 8.46 40.52 0.81
N GLY A 200 7.25 40.94 0.46
CA GLY A 200 7.01 41.87 -0.63
C GLY A 200 7.86 43.14 -0.43
N LYS A 201 8.67 43.51 -1.43
CA LYS A 201 9.30 44.82 -1.52
C LYS A 201 8.19 45.86 -1.51
N GLY A 202 8.21 46.70 -0.49
CA GLY A 202 7.33 47.87 -0.40
C GLY A 202 7.51 48.75 -1.63
N GLU A 203 6.40 49.15 -2.22
CA GLU A 203 6.31 50.24 -3.20
C GLU A 203 6.80 51.52 -2.55
N GLU A 204 7.95 52.04 -2.98
CA GLU A 204 8.32 53.42 -2.77
C GLU A 204 7.40 54.29 -3.62
N GLN A 205 6.50 55.01 -2.92
CA GLN A 205 5.79 56.12 -3.54
C GLN A 205 6.75 57.28 -3.77
N HIS A 206 7.07 57.54 -5.01
CA HIS A 206 7.67 58.83 -5.43
C HIS A 206 6.53 59.83 -5.69
N THR A 207 6.35 60.71 -4.73
CA THR A 207 5.65 61.99 -4.88
C THR A 207 6.60 62.96 -5.59
N LYS A 208 6.27 63.39 -6.79
CA LYS A 208 6.41 64.78 -7.29
C LYS A 208 5.61 64.97 -8.55
#